data_11f3cee3bb267ccc7dc95d47e2fd1b1f
#
_entry.id   11f3cee3bb267ccc7dc95d47e2fd1b1f
#
_cell.length_a   1.000
_cell.length_b   1.000
_cell.length_c   1.000
_cell.angle_alpha   90.00
_cell.angle_beta   90.00
_cell.angle_gamma   90.00
#
_symmetry.space_group_name_H-M   'P 1'
#
loop_
_entity.id
_entity.type
_entity.pdbx_description
1 polymer ?
#
loop_
_entity_poly.entity_id
_entity_poly.type
_entity_poly.pdbx_seq_one_letter_code
_entity_poly.pdbx_strand_id
1 'polypeptide(L)'
;MRRVALAALVLTAGLVAVPAASAWTTLSGGVENIVVPSMIVTQAGTELVSFESPNGDTISVSRAGSPPRLVVANDPIAGRTQLVQQPNGAIQLYFPNAAGVGRMTSTDDGNTWTGPIQTQSHTVGGVEGAALMPDGTPLFSQDGTGFVNVFRGLNGETVKNVYTRCCGYAESLAVDTTGLVQVAFYSNADPDGAFVYEQLGSDLSPGPPLALKPTAPHDDRVPLVSDHSGNTFMAWPPGYPTATAFTVVPFRGGQPAGDGVTFHASFGGGDPHMALSVDAGDRLWVAWTGGGAVHVARSRTHGMDFGATVSAPVSGTAYQISAVGLPGTPGRIDVIVNTGSSLIEQQLLPGLSVKVSKTTKKVGKKTVTTRWAQALDDGAPVPTATFTVGGHTVHADATGKAKVPPGSGKAAAPGYAGASFKVP
;
A
#
# COMPACT_ATOMS: atom_id res chain seq x y z
N MET A 1 27.71 -47.06 42.55
CA MET A 1 26.36 -46.94 42.04
C MET A 1 26.01 -45.43 41.93
N ARG A 2 26.10 -44.86 40.70
CA ARG A 2 25.76 -43.46 40.45
C ARG A 2 24.32 -43.45 39.88
N ARG A 3 23.38 -42.81 40.55
CA ARG A 3 22.03 -42.57 40.11
C ARG A 3 22.03 -41.37 39.18
N VAL A 4 21.68 -41.59 37.87
CA VAL A 4 21.41 -40.52 36.91
C VAL A 4 19.94 -40.13 37.08
N ALA A 5 19.70 -38.89 37.49
CA ALA A 5 18.35 -38.30 37.56
C ALA A 5 18.01 -37.79 36.15
N LEU A 6 16.99 -38.40 35.54
CA LEU A 6 16.38 -37.91 34.27
C LEU A 6 15.43 -36.76 34.62
N ALA A 7 15.79 -35.53 34.27
CA ALA A 7 14.87 -34.40 34.32
C ALA A 7 13.97 -34.42 33.09
N ALA A 8 12.69 -34.67 33.30
CA ALA A 8 11.67 -34.55 32.26
C ALA A 8 11.37 -33.05 32.00
N LEU A 9 11.77 -32.55 30.84
CA LEU A 9 11.43 -31.20 30.36
C LEU A 9 9.98 -31.24 29.87
N VAL A 10 9.04 -30.75 30.63
CA VAL A 10 7.66 -30.53 30.15
C VAL A 10 7.63 -29.30 29.27
N LEU A 11 7.64 -29.49 27.94
CA LEU A 11 7.35 -28.42 26.98
C LEU A 11 5.85 -28.12 27.04
N THR A 12 5.45 -27.09 27.73
CA THR A 12 4.13 -26.49 27.57
C THR A 12 4.06 -25.84 26.20
N ALA A 13 3.42 -26.50 25.24
CA ALA A 13 3.03 -25.90 23.98
C ALA A 13 2.02 -24.78 24.28
N GLY A 14 2.50 -23.56 24.41
CA GLY A 14 1.65 -22.38 24.45
C GLY A 14 0.86 -22.32 23.14
N LEU A 15 -0.46 -22.42 23.22
CA LEU A 15 -1.36 -22.06 22.13
C LEU A 15 -1.09 -20.59 21.82
N VAL A 16 -0.29 -20.31 20.79
CA VAL A 16 -0.20 -18.97 20.20
C VAL A 16 -1.53 -18.74 19.52
N ALA A 17 -2.40 -17.97 20.17
CA ALA A 17 -3.63 -17.49 19.55
C ALA A 17 -3.21 -16.75 18.27
N VAL A 18 -3.64 -17.25 17.11
CA VAL A 18 -3.57 -16.50 15.86
C VAL A 18 -4.34 -15.21 16.11
N PRO A 19 -3.72 -14.02 16.01
CA PRO A 19 -4.48 -12.80 16.18
C PRO A 19 -5.61 -12.82 15.17
N ALA A 20 -6.85 -12.67 15.66
CA ALA A 20 -7.98 -12.41 14.79
C ALA A 20 -7.62 -11.19 13.93
N ALA A 21 -8.01 -11.20 12.65
CA ALA A 21 -7.92 -10.00 11.84
C ALA A 21 -8.48 -8.84 12.66
N SER A 22 -7.70 -7.77 12.82
CA SER A 22 -8.13 -6.62 13.60
C SER A 22 -9.45 -6.11 13.02
N ALA A 23 -10.39 -5.73 13.86
CA ALA A 23 -11.62 -5.08 13.39
C ALA A 23 -11.25 -3.68 12.85
N TRP A 24 -12.08 -3.16 11.93
CA TRP A 24 -11.96 -1.78 11.49
C TRP A 24 -12.06 -0.82 12.68
N THR A 25 -11.11 0.10 12.78
CA THR A 25 -11.09 1.18 13.76
C THR A 25 -11.53 2.47 13.07
N THR A 26 -12.48 3.20 13.63
CA THR A 26 -12.88 4.50 13.12
C THR A 26 -11.89 5.55 13.59
N LEU A 27 -11.21 6.21 12.64
CA LEU A 27 -10.31 7.34 12.92
C LEU A 27 -11.06 8.65 12.97
N SER A 28 -12.01 8.86 12.06
CA SER A 28 -12.82 10.08 11.98
C SER A 28 -14.19 9.78 11.37
N GLY A 29 -15.22 10.55 11.76
CA GLY A 29 -16.52 10.57 11.09
C GLY A 29 -16.63 11.76 10.14
N GLY A 30 -17.53 11.67 9.15
CA GLY A 30 -17.91 12.77 8.29
C GLY A 30 -16.78 13.32 7.41
N VAL A 31 -16.05 12.46 6.72
CA VAL A 31 -14.98 12.85 5.79
C VAL A 31 -15.55 12.98 4.37
N GLU A 32 -15.10 13.98 3.61
CA GLU A 32 -15.52 14.11 2.21
C GLU A 32 -15.07 12.94 1.35
N ASN A 33 -15.82 12.65 0.29
CA ASN A 33 -15.60 11.48 -0.58
C ASN A 33 -14.29 11.52 -1.35
N ILE A 34 -13.77 12.71 -1.62
CA ILE A 34 -12.61 12.94 -2.50
C ILE A 34 -11.28 13.03 -1.76
N VAL A 35 -11.29 12.98 -0.42
CA VAL A 35 -10.06 13.14 0.36
C VAL A 35 -9.33 11.82 0.52
N VAL A 36 -8.13 11.72 -0.04
CA VAL A 36 -7.20 10.60 0.17
C VAL A 36 -6.30 10.95 1.34
N PRO A 37 -6.35 10.22 2.47
CA PRO A 37 -5.44 10.44 3.58
C PRO A 37 -3.99 10.13 3.18
N SER A 38 -3.02 10.86 3.72
CA SER A 38 -1.61 10.52 3.60
C SER A 38 -1.16 9.69 4.79
N MET A 39 -0.38 8.67 4.52
CA MET A 39 0.14 7.74 5.53
C MET A 39 1.65 7.59 5.39
N ILE A 40 2.35 7.61 6.52
CA ILE A 40 3.76 7.23 6.59
C ILE A 40 4.04 6.37 7.83
N VAL A 41 5.10 5.56 7.77
CA VAL A 41 5.73 4.97 8.95
C VAL A 41 7.02 5.72 9.20
N THR A 42 7.17 6.30 10.39
CA THR A 42 8.37 7.05 10.74
C THR A 42 9.56 6.13 10.98
N GLN A 43 10.77 6.68 11.01
CA GLN A 43 11.99 5.93 11.36
C GLN A 43 11.92 5.31 12.77
N ALA A 44 11.11 5.86 13.66
CA ALA A 44 10.83 5.29 14.98
C ALA A 44 9.82 4.14 14.93
N GLY A 45 9.27 3.82 13.76
CA GLY A 45 8.23 2.82 13.57
C GLY A 45 6.83 3.30 13.96
N THR A 46 6.64 4.60 14.14
CA THR A 46 5.34 5.20 14.44
C THR A 46 4.58 5.41 13.13
N GLU A 47 3.36 4.95 13.07
CA GLU A 47 2.45 5.25 11.98
C GLU A 47 1.82 6.63 12.18
N LEU A 48 1.80 7.44 11.13
CA LEU A 48 1.12 8.73 11.08
C LEU A 48 0.17 8.78 9.90
N VAL A 49 -1.01 9.32 10.16
CA VAL A 49 -2.07 9.52 9.16
C VAL A 49 -2.52 10.96 9.22
N SER A 50 -2.42 11.69 8.12
CA SER A 50 -2.99 13.02 7.99
C SER A 50 -4.21 13.01 7.07
N PHE A 51 -5.23 13.80 7.43
CA PHE A 51 -6.45 13.92 6.67
C PHE A 51 -7.16 15.24 6.96
N GLU A 52 -7.99 15.65 6.03
CA GLU A 52 -8.85 16.85 6.17
C GLU A 52 -10.16 16.55 6.88
N SER A 53 -10.73 17.60 7.46
CA SER A 53 -12.11 17.58 7.91
C SER A 53 -13.10 17.54 6.73
N PRO A 54 -14.36 17.16 6.97
CA PRO A 54 -15.40 17.12 5.93
C PRO A 54 -15.61 18.44 5.19
N ASN A 55 -15.33 19.54 5.86
CA ASN A 55 -15.52 20.89 5.30
C ASN A 55 -14.24 21.41 4.59
N GLY A 56 -13.13 20.67 4.64
CA GLY A 56 -11.86 21.10 4.08
C GLY A 56 -11.20 22.28 4.81
N ASP A 57 -11.64 22.60 6.03
CA ASP A 57 -11.21 23.78 6.79
C ASP A 57 -10.21 23.46 7.91
N THR A 58 -9.97 22.19 8.18
CA THR A 58 -9.02 21.73 9.19
C THR A 58 -8.26 20.49 8.75
N ILE A 59 -7.03 20.31 9.29
CA ILE A 59 -6.25 19.09 9.11
C ILE A 59 -5.97 18.47 10.46
N SER A 60 -6.22 17.17 10.54
CA SER A 60 -5.93 16.35 11.70
C SER A 60 -4.84 15.34 11.39
N VAL A 61 -4.08 14.95 12.42
CA VAL A 61 -3.10 13.87 12.36
C VAL A 61 -3.43 12.84 13.44
N SER A 62 -3.59 11.58 13.04
CA SER A 62 -3.60 10.41 13.92
C SER A 62 -2.18 9.86 14.05
N ARG A 63 -1.82 9.41 15.24
CA ARG A 63 -0.51 8.82 15.55
C ARG A 63 -0.71 7.46 16.20
N ALA A 64 -0.25 6.40 15.54
CA ALA A 64 -0.28 5.02 16.04
C ALA A 64 -1.65 4.61 16.64
N GLY A 65 -2.73 4.86 15.90
CA GLY A 65 -4.10 4.57 16.34
C GLY A 65 -4.64 5.43 17.49
N SER A 66 -3.92 6.48 17.88
CA SER A 66 -4.40 7.45 18.86
C SER A 66 -5.51 8.32 18.24
N PRO A 67 -6.42 8.88 19.04
CA PRO A 67 -7.41 9.83 18.53
C PRO A 67 -6.74 10.96 17.75
N PRO A 68 -7.30 11.36 16.59
CA PRO A 68 -6.74 12.41 15.76
C PRO A 68 -6.63 13.73 16.54
N ARG A 69 -5.54 14.45 16.28
CA ARG A 69 -5.30 15.78 16.82
C ARG A 69 -5.39 16.81 15.71
N LEU A 70 -6.08 17.91 15.97
CA LEU A 70 -6.10 19.07 15.09
C LEU A 70 -4.69 19.67 14.99
N VAL A 71 -4.21 19.83 13.76
CA VAL A 71 -2.87 20.39 13.46
C VAL A 71 -2.97 21.73 12.76
N VAL A 72 -3.94 21.88 11.85
CA VAL A 72 -4.21 23.14 11.14
C VAL A 72 -5.69 23.49 11.25
N ALA A 73 -6.00 24.75 11.52
CA ALA A 73 -7.36 25.26 11.61
C ALA A 73 -7.49 26.55 10.78
N ASN A 74 -8.62 26.67 10.05
CA ASN A 74 -9.04 27.86 9.30
C ASN A 74 -8.05 28.35 8.20
N ASP A 75 -7.14 27.48 7.73
CA ASP A 75 -6.16 27.83 6.70
C ASP A 75 -6.25 26.91 5.45
N PRO A 76 -6.52 25.59 5.62
CA PRO A 76 -6.63 24.71 4.45
C PRO A 76 -7.83 25.04 3.58
N ILE A 77 -7.71 24.69 2.31
CA ILE A 77 -8.84 24.52 1.39
C ILE A 77 -8.97 23.03 1.10
N ALA A 78 -10.13 22.60 0.62
CA ALA A 78 -10.37 21.21 0.27
C ALA A 78 -9.30 20.69 -0.71
N GLY A 79 -8.71 19.56 -0.38
CA GLY A 79 -7.66 18.88 -1.15
C GLY A 79 -6.90 17.84 -0.32
N ARG A 80 -5.89 17.27 -0.89
CA ARG A 80 -5.10 16.20 -0.27
C ARG A 80 -3.96 16.75 0.57
N THR A 81 -3.63 16.06 1.64
CA THR A 81 -2.43 16.32 2.45
C THR A 81 -1.34 15.32 2.12
N GLN A 82 -0.08 15.69 2.32
CA GLN A 82 1.04 14.79 2.13
C GLN A 82 2.04 14.86 3.29
N LEU A 83 2.37 13.70 3.83
CA LEU A 83 3.38 13.52 4.88
C LEU A 83 4.67 13.01 4.25
N VAL A 84 5.81 13.54 4.72
CA VAL A 84 7.14 13.01 4.39
C VAL A 84 8.08 13.20 5.58
N GLN A 85 8.91 12.20 5.90
CA GLN A 85 9.90 12.29 6.97
C GLN A 85 11.31 12.40 6.41
N GLN A 86 12.04 13.43 6.80
CA GLN A 86 13.43 13.66 6.42
C GLN A 86 14.39 12.71 7.20
N PRO A 87 15.63 12.50 6.70
CA PRO A 87 16.62 11.64 7.37
C PRO A 87 17.01 12.10 8.79
N ASN A 88 16.87 13.38 9.09
CA ASN A 88 17.08 13.93 10.44
C ASN A 88 15.91 13.69 11.41
N GLY A 89 14.88 12.96 10.98
CA GLY A 89 13.68 12.65 11.76
C GLY A 89 12.58 13.70 11.67
N ALA A 90 12.84 14.88 11.11
CA ALA A 90 11.80 15.91 10.95
C ALA A 90 10.73 15.46 9.95
N ILE A 91 9.48 15.65 10.32
CA ILE A 91 8.32 15.29 9.51
C ILE A 91 7.70 16.56 8.95
N GLN A 92 7.47 16.58 7.65
CA GLN A 92 6.79 17.66 6.96
C GLN A 92 5.38 17.22 6.58
N LEU A 93 4.40 18.07 6.82
CA LEU A 93 3.02 17.93 6.37
C LEU A 93 2.75 19.07 5.40
N TYR A 94 2.57 18.75 4.12
CA TYR A 94 2.15 19.69 3.09
C TYR A 94 0.64 19.63 2.90
N PHE A 95 0.01 20.78 2.69
CA PHE A 95 -1.42 20.89 2.52
C PHE A 95 -1.81 22.10 1.65
N PRO A 96 -2.90 22.03 0.88
CA PRO A 96 -3.38 23.16 0.10
C PRO A 96 -4.01 24.21 0.99
N ASN A 97 -3.76 25.49 0.67
CA ASN A 97 -4.42 26.63 1.29
C ASN A 97 -4.74 27.72 0.26
N ALA A 98 -5.45 28.77 0.66
CA ALA A 98 -5.85 29.84 -0.23
C ALA A 98 -4.68 30.60 -0.87
N ALA A 99 -3.47 30.51 -0.31
CA ALA A 99 -2.27 31.15 -0.84
C ALA A 99 -1.40 30.18 -1.67
N GLY A 100 -1.80 28.90 -1.80
CA GLY A 100 -1.08 27.86 -2.52
C GLY A 100 -0.86 26.62 -1.67
N VAL A 101 0.37 26.37 -1.21
CA VAL A 101 0.70 25.21 -0.37
C VAL A 101 1.32 25.66 0.94
N GLY A 102 0.67 25.31 2.04
CA GLY A 102 1.18 25.45 3.40
C GLY A 102 1.98 24.25 3.86
N ARG A 103 2.83 24.44 4.86
CA ARG A 103 3.66 23.38 5.46
C ARG A 103 3.69 23.47 6.98
N MET A 104 3.46 22.34 7.66
CA MET A 104 3.73 22.15 9.08
C MET A 104 4.95 21.25 9.28
N THR A 105 5.63 21.39 10.41
CA THR A 105 6.81 20.57 10.76
C THR A 105 6.64 19.98 12.15
N SER A 106 6.92 18.69 12.29
CA SER A 106 7.13 18.02 13.58
C SER A 106 8.59 17.55 13.70
N THR A 107 9.20 17.73 14.88
CA THR A 107 10.54 17.22 15.21
C THR A 107 10.54 16.21 16.35
N ASP A 108 9.37 15.78 16.79
CA ASP A 108 9.13 14.89 17.91
C ASP A 108 8.21 13.71 17.55
N ASP A 109 8.43 13.16 16.35
CA ASP A 109 7.73 11.98 15.85
C ASP A 109 6.20 12.18 15.76
N GLY A 110 5.76 13.38 15.33
CA GLY A 110 4.35 13.71 15.13
C GLY A 110 3.58 14.11 16.39
N ASN A 111 4.24 14.25 17.56
CA ASN A 111 3.56 14.64 18.80
C ASN A 111 3.16 16.12 18.81
N THR A 112 4.03 16.99 18.32
CA THR A 112 3.74 18.42 18.20
C THR A 112 4.10 18.95 16.81
N TRP A 113 3.44 20.03 16.41
CA TRP A 113 3.59 20.61 15.08
C TRP A 113 3.78 22.11 15.16
N THR A 114 4.65 22.64 14.33
CA THR A 114 4.96 24.07 14.21
C THR A 114 4.68 24.57 12.79
N GLY A 115 4.18 25.78 12.66
CA GLY A 115 3.74 26.39 11.39
C GLY A 115 2.35 27.01 11.53
N PRO A 116 1.60 27.24 10.45
CA PRO A 116 1.99 26.96 9.07
C PRO A 116 3.05 27.92 8.52
N ILE A 117 3.85 27.43 7.59
CA ILE A 117 4.79 28.21 6.78
C ILE A 117 4.31 28.12 5.33
N GLN A 118 4.17 29.28 4.67
CA GLN A 118 3.80 29.32 3.25
C GLN A 118 5.01 28.90 2.40
N THR A 119 4.81 27.97 1.45
CA THR A 119 5.83 27.57 0.49
C THR A 119 5.91 28.53 -0.70
N GLN A 120 6.81 28.27 -1.64
CA GLN A 120 6.92 29.04 -2.90
C GLN A 120 5.78 28.76 -3.89
N SER A 121 4.93 27.77 -3.62
CA SER A 121 3.72 27.57 -4.40
C SER A 121 2.69 28.63 -4.04
N HIS A 122 2.31 29.42 -5.04
CA HIS A 122 1.27 30.46 -4.93
C HIS A 122 0.04 30.14 -5.80
N THR A 123 -0.01 28.95 -6.34
CA THR A 123 -1.13 28.49 -7.17
C THR A 123 -2.05 27.63 -6.31
N VAL A 124 -3.33 27.91 -6.36
CA VAL A 124 -4.35 27.10 -5.66
C VAL A 124 -4.52 25.77 -6.41
N GLY A 125 -4.37 24.67 -5.70
CA GLY A 125 -4.50 23.31 -6.23
C GLY A 125 -4.18 22.28 -5.15
N GLY A 126 -4.51 21.01 -5.40
CA GLY A 126 -4.24 19.90 -4.50
C GLY A 126 -2.73 19.66 -4.29
N VAL A 127 -2.36 19.13 -3.15
CA VAL A 127 -1.01 18.57 -2.92
C VAL A 127 -1.11 17.06 -3.09
N GLU A 128 -0.67 16.55 -4.23
CA GLU A 128 -1.02 15.20 -4.66
C GLU A 128 0.04 14.15 -4.32
N GLY A 129 1.30 14.54 -4.24
CA GLY A 129 2.41 13.66 -3.89
C GLY A 129 3.48 14.33 -3.07
N ALA A 130 4.17 13.54 -2.22
CA ALA A 130 5.43 13.95 -1.58
C ALA A 130 6.40 12.77 -1.52
N ALA A 131 7.69 13.08 -1.66
CA ALA A 131 8.77 12.11 -1.63
C ALA A 131 10.06 12.76 -1.10
N LEU A 132 11.11 11.97 -0.90
CA LEU A 132 12.45 12.46 -0.59
C LEU A 132 13.43 12.14 -1.71
N MET A 133 14.26 13.09 -2.02
CA MET A 133 15.49 12.82 -2.77
C MET A 133 16.47 12.01 -1.90
N PRO A 134 17.44 11.28 -2.49
CA PRO A 134 18.44 10.53 -1.73
C PRO A 134 19.28 11.40 -0.77
N ASP A 135 19.41 12.70 -1.03
CA ASP A 135 20.07 13.67 -0.14
C ASP A 135 19.19 14.13 1.02
N GLY A 136 17.96 13.61 1.13
CA GLY A 136 16.97 13.99 2.14
C GLY A 136 16.21 15.28 1.83
N THR A 137 16.44 15.89 0.67
CA THR A 137 15.65 17.05 0.23
C THR A 137 14.23 16.63 -0.09
N PRO A 138 13.18 17.24 0.50
CA PRO A 138 11.81 16.91 0.19
C PRO A 138 11.40 17.41 -1.19
N LEU A 139 10.52 16.63 -1.80
CA LEU A 139 9.74 17.00 -2.98
C LEU A 139 8.27 16.98 -2.61
N PHE A 140 7.49 17.85 -3.24
CA PHE A 140 6.04 17.75 -3.27
C PHE A 140 5.53 18.14 -4.66
N SER A 141 4.37 17.61 -5.03
CA SER A 141 3.73 17.93 -6.29
C SER A 141 2.39 18.60 -6.07
N GLN A 142 1.99 19.37 -7.06
CA GLN A 142 0.74 20.11 -7.07
C GLN A 142 0.14 20.09 -8.47
N ASP A 143 -1.13 19.72 -8.53
CA ASP A 143 -1.92 19.82 -9.75
C ASP A 143 -2.78 21.10 -9.77
N GLY A 144 -3.28 21.38 -10.94
CA GLY A 144 -4.26 22.43 -11.17
C GLY A 144 -4.70 22.46 -12.63
N THR A 145 -5.68 23.31 -12.92
CA THR A 145 -6.17 23.45 -14.30
C THR A 145 -5.02 23.88 -15.23
N GLY A 146 -4.50 22.95 -16.02
CA GLY A 146 -3.48 23.20 -17.04
C GLY A 146 -2.04 23.09 -16.58
N PHE A 147 -1.77 22.49 -15.42
CA PHE A 147 -0.40 22.22 -14.99
C PHE A 147 -0.27 21.02 -14.05
N VAL A 148 0.90 20.41 -14.05
CA VAL A 148 1.43 19.57 -12.97
C VAL A 148 2.79 20.14 -12.61
N ASN A 149 2.97 20.57 -11.38
CA ASN A 149 4.21 21.15 -10.87
C ASN A 149 4.87 20.21 -9.85
N VAL A 150 6.18 20.05 -9.96
CA VAL A 150 7.00 19.39 -8.95
C VAL A 150 7.89 20.44 -8.30
N PHE A 151 7.85 20.51 -6.97
CA PHE A 151 8.62 21.42 -6.14
C PHE A 151 9.70 20.65 -5.40
N ARG A 152 10.92 21.19 -5.35
CA ARG A 152 12.06 20.65 -4.59
C ARG A 152 12.49 21.64 -3.52
N GLY A 153 12.79 21.11 -2.33
CA GLY A 153 13.18 21.86 -1.15
C GLY A 153 12.03 21.98 -0.14
N LEU A 154 12.38 22.37 1.09
CA LEU A 154 11.41 22.48 2.20
C LEU A 154 10.23 23.39 1.87
N ASN A 155 10.51 24.50 1.20
CA ASN A 155 9.50 25.48 0.82
C ASN A 155 9.26 25.49 -0.70
N GLY A 156 9.79 24.51 -1.45
CA GLY A 156 9.66 24.46 -2.90
C GLY A 156 10.55 25.49 -3.62
N GLU A 157 11.79 25.64 -3.16
CA GLU A 157 12.77 26.63 -3.67
C GLU A 157 13.09 26.41 -5.16
N THR A 158 12.92 25.21 -5.66
CA THR A 158 13.00 24.90 -7.10
C THR A 158 11.65 24.36 -7.55
N VAL A 159 11.11 24.88 -8.63
CA VAL A 159 9.86 24.42 -9.24
C VAL A 159 10.09 24.01 -10.68
N LYS A 160 9.46 22.91 -11.08
CA LYS A 160 9.39 22.47 -12.46
C LYS A 160 7.94 22.20 -12.83
N ASN A 161 7.49 22.87 -13.89
CA ASN A 161 6.26 22.50 -14.56
C ASN A 161 6.57 21.30 -15.48
N VAL A 162 6.00 20.14 -15.17
CA VAL A 162 6.23 18.90 -15.91
C VAL A 162 5.15 18.66 -16.97
N TYR A 163 3.99 19.33 -16.82
CA TYR A 163 2.90 19.19 -17.77
C TYR A 163 2.15 20.51 -17.93
N THR A 164 2.02 20.96 -19.18
CA THR A 164 1.46 22.27 -19.55
C THR A 164 0.15 22.19 -20.33
N ARG A 165 -0.37 20.98 -20.53
CA ARG A 165 -1.67 20.80 -21.22
C ARG A 165 -2.77 20.69 -20.17
N CYS A 166 -3.94 21.22 -20.48
CA CYS A 166 -5.12 20.96 -19.65
C CYS A 166 -5.59 19.51 -19.89
N CYS A 167 -5.98 18.78 -18.91
CA CYS A 167 -5.89 18.99 -17.49
C CYS A 167 -5.19 17.76 -16.92
N GLY A 168 -4.16 17.96 -16.10
CA GLY A 168 -3.55 16.90 -15.31
C GLY A 168 -4.30 16.77 -13.99
N TYR A 169 -4.55 15.57 -13.51
CA TYR A 169 -5.28 15.29 -12.28
C TYR A 169 -4.61 14.20 -11.48
N ALA A 170 -4.74 14.31 -10.16
CA ALA A 170 -4.49 13.23 -9.22
C ALA A 170 -3.11 12.58 -9.35
N GLU A 171 -2.08 13.42 -9.42
CA GLU A 171 -0.72 12.93 -9.60
C GLU A 171 -0.20 12.14 -8.39
N SER A 172 0.76 11.29 -8.67
CA SER A 172 1.60 10.61 -7.67
C SER A 172 3.06 10.86 -7.97
N LEU A 173 3.85 10.94 -6.90
CA LEU A 173 5.27 11.25 -6.93
C LEU A 173 6.05 10.13 -6.23
N ALA A 174 7.10 9.63 -6.86
CA ALA A 174 8.06 8.73 -6.25
C ALA A 174 9.49 9.14 -6.66
N VAL A 175 10.47 8.73 -5.87
CA VAL A 175 11.90 8.93 -6.17
C VAL A 175 12.60 7.59 -6.03
N ASP A 176 13.40 7.23 -7.01
CA ASP A 176 14.21 6.04 -6.93
C ASP A 176 15.54 6.28 -6.20
N THR A 177 16.28 5.23 -5.93
CA THR A 177 17.56 5.29 -5.21
C THR A 177 18.66 6.05 -5.94
N THR A 178 18.49 6.31 -7.22
CA THR A 178 19.44 7.10 -8.05
C THR A 178 19.10 8.59 -8.06
N GLY A 179 17.95 8.97 -7.48
CA GLY A 179 17.45 10.33 -7.44
C GLY A 179 16.67 10.75 -8.67
N LEU A 180 16.31 9.80 -9.54
CA LEU A 180 15.34 10.08 -10.60
C LEU A 180 13.94 10.19 -10.02
N VAL A 181 13.25 11.23 -10.43
CA VAL A 181 11.90 11.54 -9.94
C VAL A 181 10.87 10.99 -10.92
N GLN A 182 9.92 10.24 -10.40
CA GLN A 182 8.85 9.62 -11.16
C GLN A 182 7.55 10.36 -10.87
N VAL A 183 6.82 10.75 -11.90
CA VAL A 183 5.52 11.40 -11.81
C VAL A 183 4.51 10.61 -12.62
N ALA A 184 3.36 10.33 -12.05
CA ALA A 184 2.25 9.72 -12.76
C ALA A 184 0.97 10.50 -12.50
N PHE A 185 0.18 10.75 -13.53
CA PHE A 185 -1.06 11.52 -13.46
C PHE A 185 -2.02 11.10 -14.57
N TYR A 186 -3.29 11.45 -14.43
CA TYR A 186 -4.25 11.34 -15.52
C TYR A 186 -4.29 12.65 -16.30
N SER A 187 -4.38 12.55 -17.65
CA SER A 187 -4.58 13.71 -18.53
C SER A 187 -5.74 13.48 -19.49
N ASN A 188 -6.62 14.45 -19.60
CA ASN A 188 -7.68 14.48 -20.60
C ASN A 188 -7.33 15.31 -21.85
N ALA A 189 -6.11 15.83 -21.95
CA ALA A 189 -5.62 16.55 -23.14
C ALA A 189 -5.40 15.63 -24.35
N ASP A 190 -5.23 14.33 -24.14
CA ASP A 190 -5.27 13.32 -25.17
C ASP A 190 -6.74 13.06 -25.56
N PRO A 191 -7.12 12.97 -26.85
CA PRO A 191 -8.51 12.79 -27.28
C PRO A 191 -9.27 11.66 -26.61
N ASP A 192 -8.54 10.61 -26.19
CA ASP A 192 -9.12 9.42 -25.54
C ASP A 192 -8.87 9.39 -24.03
N GLY A 193 -8.23 10.43 -23.47
CA GLY A 193 -7.67 10.39 -22.11
C GLY A 193 -6.48 9.44 -21.99
N ALA A 194 -5.60 9.69 -21.07
CA ALA A 194 -4.47 8.78 -20.81
C ALA A 194 -3.98 8.92 -19.36
N PHE A 195 -3.50 7.81 -18.79
CA PHE A 195 -2.56 7.87 -17.70
C PHE A 195 -1.18 8.20 -18.26
N VAL A 196 -0.55 9.20 -17.71
CA VAL A 196 0.77 9.67 -18.13
C VAL A 196 1.79 9.33 -17.06
N TYR A 197 2.89 8.74 -17.47
CA TYR A 197 4.07 8.53 -16.67
C TYR A 197 5.21 9.37 -17.25
N GLU A 198 5.92 10.08 -16.39
CA GLU A 198 7.09 10.86 -16.78
C GLU A 198 8.21 10.67 -15.76
N GLN A 199 9.43 10.44 -16.27
CA GLN A 199 10.63 10.39 -15.47
C GLN A 199 11.40 11.72 -15.61
N LEU A 200 11.69 12.35 -14.47
CA LEU A 200 12.50 13.54 -14.40
C LEU A 200 13.92 13.21 -13.94
N GLY A 201 14.88 13.97 -14.39
CA GLY A 201 16.22 13.95 -13.83
C GLY A 201 16.26 14.38 -12.35
N SER A 202 17.38 14.15 -11.68
CA SER A 202 17.58 14.61 -10.29
C SER A 202 17.58 16.15 -10.15
N ASP A 203 17.75 16.87 -11.22
CA ASP A 203 17.61 18.33 -11.34
C ASP A 203 16.19 18.77 -11.76
N LEU A 204 15.24 17.82 -11.79
CA LEU A 204 13.89 17.97 -12.29
C LEU A 204 13.81 18.26 -13.80
N SER A 205 14.86 18.02 -14.59
CA SER A 205 14.78 18.10 -16.04
C SER A 205 13.79 17.03 -16.57
N PRO A 206 12.77 17.41 -17.37
CA PRO A 206 11.74 16.47 -17.80
C PRO A 206 12.28 15.51 -18.88
N GLY A 207 11.92 14.24 -18.74
CA GLY A 207 12.04 13.24 -19.77
C GLY A 207 10.84 13.27 -20.74
N PRO A 208 10.79 12.38 -21.71
CA PRO A 208 9.62 12.26 -22.58
C PRO A 208 8.44 11.63 -21.81
N PRO A 209 7.26 12.28 -21.83
CA PRO A 209 6.07 11.69 -21.20
C PRO A 209 5.62 10.43 -21.97
N LEU A 210 5.23 9.41 -21.24
CA LEU A 210 4.70 8.16 -21.75
C LEU A 210 3.20 8.08 -21.47
N ALA A 211 2.39 8.12 -22.53
CA ALA A 211 0.94 7.90 -22.41
C ALA A 211 0.62 6.41 -22.38
N LEU A 212 -0.05 5.96 -21.33
CA LEU A 212 -0.47 4.57 -21.12
C LEU A 212 -1.93 4.42 -21.51
N LYS A 213 -2.18 3.69 -22.61
CA LYS A 213 -3.51 3.45 -23.17
C LYS A 213 -3.86 1.96 -23.17
N PRO A 214 -5.14 1.56 -23.28
CA PRO A 214 -6.32 2.42 -23.40
C PRO A 214 -6.86 2.83 -22.01
N THR A 215 -7.35 4.06 -21.90
CA THR A 215 -8.13 4.51 -20.75
C THR A 215 -9.34 5.32 -21.24
N ALA A 216 -10.40 5.37 -20.43
CA ALA A 216 -11.46 6.35 -20.56
C ALA A 216 -11.20 7.53 -19.60
N PRO A 217 -11.89 8.66 -19.74
CA PRO A 217 -11.78 9.78 -18.82
C PRO A 217 -11.92 9.33 -17.36
N HIS A 218 -11.02 9.80 -16.51
CA HIS A 218 -10.90 9.34 -15.12
C HIS A 218 -10.01 10.31 -14.32
N ASP A 219 -10.38 10.63 -13.13
CA ASP A 219 -9.70 11.60 -12.27
C ASP A 219 -9.15 11.02 -10.97
N ASP A 220 -9.14 9.69 -10.84
CA ASP A 220 -8.60 9.04 -9.67
C ASP A 220 -7.06 9.04 -9.63
N ARG A 221 -6.54 8.94 -8.42
CA ARG A 221 -5.09 8.86 -8.18
C ARG A 221 -4.48 7.66 -8.87
N VAL A 222 -3.38 7.88 -9.57
CA VAL A 222 -2.53 6.85 -10.16
C VAL A 222 -1.48 6.43 -9.13
N PRO A 223 -1.62 5.31 -8.43
CA PRO A 223 -0.63 4.90 -7.43
C PRO A 223 0.74 4.67 -8.07
N LEU A 224 1.76 5.24 -7.46
CA LEU A 224 3.16 5.16 -7.88
C LEU A 224 4.05 5.00 -6.64
N VAL A 225 4.99 4.08 -6.67
CA VAL A 225 5.95 3.86 -5.59
C VAL A 225 7.27 3.31 -6.12
N SER A 226 8.39 3.67 -5.48
CA SER A 226 9.71 3.09 -5.78
C SER A 226 10.18 2.22 -4.63
N ASP A 227 10.86 1.10 -4.96
CA ASP A 227 11.55 0.26 -3.98
C ASP A 227 12.99 0.76 -3.73
N HIS A 228 13.65 0.19 -2.70
CA HIS A 228 15.03 0.54 -2.36
C HIS A 228 16.07 -0.01 -3.37
N SER A 229 15.63 -0.79 -4.37
CA SER A 229 16.46 -1.30 -5.46
C SER A 229 16.36 -0.48 -6.74
N GLY A 230 15.58 0.61 -6.72
CA GLY A 230 15.41 1.53 -7.86
C GLY A 230 14.38 1.05 -8.89
N ASN A 231 13.53 0.07 -8.55
CA ASN A 231 12.36 -0.23 -9.38
C ASN A 231 11.23 0.70 -8.97
N THR A 232 10.49 1.19 -9.96
CA THR A 232 9.27 1.95 -9.75
C THR A 232 8.08 1.12 -10.20
N PHE A 233 6.98 1.18 -9.46
CA PHE A 233 5.75 0.45 -9.74
C PHE A 233 4.60 1.43 -9.87
N MET A 234 3.75 1.21 -10.86
CA MET A 234 2.55 2.00 -11.13
C MET A 234 1.35 1.07 -11.31
N ALA A 235 0.21 1.46 -10.80
CA ALA A 235 -1.04 0.74 -11.02
C ALA A 235 -2.06 1.62 -11.73
N TRP A 236 -2.75 1.08 -12.75
CA TRP A 236 -3.87 1.76 -13.40
C TRP A 236 -4.93 0.78 -13.90
N PRO A 237 -6.20 1.17 -13.91
CA PRO A 237 -7.29 0.39 -14.47
C PRO A 237 -7.48 0.74 -15.94
N PRO A 238 -7.43 -0.20 -16.88
CA PRO A 238 -7.91 0.02 -18.21
C PRO A 238 -9.45 -0.05 -18.27
N GLY A 239 -10.09 0.82 -19.03
CA GLY A 239 -11.49 0.64 -19.39
C GLY A 239 -12.53 1.21 -18.42
N TYR A 240 -12.24 2.32 -17.75
CA TYR A 240 -13.25 3.09 -17.00
C TYR A 240 -14.46 3.46 -17.90
N PRO A 241 -15.72 3.51 -17.40
CA PRO A 241 -16.16 3.25 -16.01
C PRO A 241 -16.48 1.77 -15.72
N THR A 242 -16.18 0.88 -16.62
CA THR A 242 -16.54 -0.55 -16.52
C THR A 242 -15.33 -1.42 -16.27
N ALA A 243 -14.27 -0.86 -15.68
CA ALA A 243 -13.07 -1.62 -15.33
C ALA A 243 -13.40 -2.81 -14.43
N THR A 244 -12.95 -3.99 -14.85
CA THR A 244 -13.09 -5.26 -14.09
C THR A 244 -11.72 -5.78 -13.65
N ALA A 245 -10.67 -5.00 -13.90
CA ALA A 245 -9.30 -5.33 -13.56
C ALA A 245 -8.46 -4.05 -13.49
N PHE A 246 -7.31 -4.15 -12.85
CA PHE A 246 -6.23 -3.18 -12.96
C PHE A 246 -4.89 -3.92 -13.12
N THR A 247 -3.89 -3.23 -13.65
CA THR A 247 -2.57 -3.81 -13.87
C THR A 247 -1.53 -3.03 -13.06
N VAL A 248 -0.66 -3.74 -12.37
CA VAL A 248 0.54 -3.20 -11.73
C VAL A 248 1.71 -3.49 -12.64
N VAL A 249 2.43 -2.45 -13.06
CA VAL A 249 3.55 -2.57 -13.99
C VAL A 249 4.83 -2.01 -13.36
N PRO A 250 5.95 -2.74 -13.45
CA PRO A 250 7.25 -2.21 -13.08
C PRO A 250 7.79 -1.30 -14.19
N PHE A 251 8.48 -0.23 -13.78
CA PHE A 251 9.19 0.69 -14.66
C PHE A 251 10.68 0.69 -14.35
N ARG A 252 11.50 0.77 -15.39
CA ARG A 252 12.95 0.95 -15.29
C ARG A 252 13.42 1.88 -16.39
N GLY A 253 14.24 2.87 -16.02
CA GLY A 253 14.75 3.85 -16.98
C GLY A 253 13.65 4.57 -17.76
N GLY A 254 12.54 4.89 -17.11
CA GLY A 254 11.43 5.62 -17.72
C GLY A 254 10.50 4.79 -18.64
N GLN A 255 10.67 3.48 -18.71
CA GLN A 255 9.89 2.60 -19.57
C GLN A 255 9.29 1.41 -18.80
N PRO A 256 8.13 0.88 -19.21
CA PRO A 256 7.60 -0.37 -18.66
C PRO A 256 8.61 -1.51 -18.82
N ALA A 257 8.86 -2.24 -17.73
CA ALA A 257 9.79 -3.35 -17.67
C ALA A 257 9.06 -4.71 -17.66
N GLY A 258 8.12 -4.90 -18.58
CA GLY A 258 7.31 -6.12 -18.76
C GLY A 258 5.81 -5.84 -18.76
N ASP A 259 5.02 -6.89 -18.90
CA ASP A 259 3.55 -6.80 -19.04
C ASP A 259 2.84 -6.50 -17.71
N GLY A 260 3.57 -6.59 -16.59
CA GLY A 260 3.00 -6.40 -15.26
C GLY A 260 2.13 -7.57 -14.78
N VAL A 261 1.41 -7.34 -13.69
CA VAL A 261 0.47 -8.31 -13.10
C VAL A 261 -0.92 -7.71 -13.06
N THR A 262 -1.89 -8.42 -13.63
CA THR A 262 -3.28 -8.01 -13.64
C THR A 262 -4.03 -8.60 -12.46
N PHE A 263 -4.70 -7.74 -11.72
CA PHE A 263 -5.64 -8.10 -10.65
C PHE A 263 -7.06 -7.94 -11.15
N HIS A 264 -7.83 -9.02 -11.09
CA HIS A 264 -9.25 -8.98 -11.40
C HIS A 264 -10.03 -8.47 -10.19
N ALA A 265 -10.86 -7.45 -10.39
CA ALA A 265 -11.60 -6.81 -9.33
C ALA A 265 -13.00 -6.43 -9.81
N SER A 266 -13.96 -6.48 -8.90
CA SER A 266 -15.32 -6.00 -9.16
C SER A 266 -15.47 -4.65 -8.45
N PHE A 267 -15.29 -3.57 -9.19
CA PHE A 267 -15.41 -2.22 -8.65
C PHE A 267 -16.86 -1.74 -8.49
N GLY A 268 -17.84 -2.61 -8.74
CA GLY A 268 -19.26 -2.34 -8.49
C GLY A 268 -19.87 -1.22 -9.33
N GLY A 269 -19.24 -0.85 -10.44
CA GLY A 269 -19.67 0.26 -11.30
C GLY A 269 -19.21 1.64 -10.81
N GLY A 270 -18.33 1.69 -9.80
CA GLY A 270 -17.62 2.88 -9.34
C GLY A 270 -16.16 2.89 -9.81
N ASP A 271 -15.44 3.94 -9.42
CA ASP A 271 -14.03 4.11 -9.73
C ASP A 271 -13.16 3.07 -9.00
N PRO A 272 -12.12 2.55 -9.65
CA PRO A 272 -11.21 1.61 -9.03
C PRO A 272 -10.23 2.35 -8.11
N HIS A 273 -10.45 2.26 -6.82
CA HIS A 273 -9.54 2.85 -5.84
C HIS A 273 -8.44 1.87 -5.47
N MET A 274 -7.20 2.28 -5.66
CA MET A 274 -6.01 1.46 -5.45
C MET A 274 -4.94 2.24 -4.68
N ALA A 275 -4.11 1.51 -3.94
CA ALA A 275 -2.91 2.03 -3.32
C ALA A 275 -1.74 1.05 -3.49
N LEU A 276 -0.54 1.58 -3.65
CA LEU A 276 0.70 0.85 -3.65
C LEU A 276 1.57 1.29 -2.47
N SER A 277 2.28 0.35 -1.89
CA SER A 277 3.29 0.63 -0.86
C SER A 277 4.41 -0.39 -0.95
N VAL A 278 5.63 0.02 -0.62
CA VAL A 278 6.78 -0.88 -0.47
C VAL A 278 7.12 -0.98 1.00
N ASP A 279 7.24 -2.20 1.53
CA ASP A 279 7.67 -2.41 2.90
C ASP A 279 9.22 -2.39 3.04
N ALA A 280 9.72 -2.40 4.27
CA ALA A 280 11.14 -2.39 4.57
C ALA A 280 11.91 -3.64 4.04
N GLY A 281 11.21 -4.66 3.55
CA GLY A 281 11.77 -5.85 2.92
C GLY A 281 11.76 -5.80 1.40
N ASP A 282 11.52 -4.63 0.80
CA ASP A 282 11.37 -4.42 -0.64
C ASP A 282 10.30 -5.32 -1.27
N ARG A 283 9.22 -5.55 -0.54
CA ARG A 283 8.04 -6.24 -1.05
C ARG A 283 6.98 -5.21 -1.40
N LEU A 284 6.46 -5.32 -2.60
CA LEU A 284 5.38 -4.48 -3.06
C LEU A 284 4.05 -4.98 -2.50
N TRP A 285 3.33 -4.12 -1.81
CA TRP A 285 1.96 -4.30 -1.42
C TRP A 285 1.04 -3.57 -2.37
N VAL A 286 -0.03 -4.25 -2.72
CA VAL A 286 -1.13 -3.70 -3.52
C VAL A 286 -2.39 -3.81 -2.70
N ALA A 287 -3.09 -2.70 -2.52
CA ALA A 287 -4.40 -2.64 -1.87
C ALA A 287 -5.43 -2.07 -2.85
N TRP A 288 -6.65 -2.62 -2.85
CA TRP A 288 -7.72 -2.11 -3.68
C TRP A 288 -9.08 -2.35 -3.05
N THR A 289 -10.07 -1.58 -3.47
CA THR A 289 -11.46 -1.74 -3.06
C THR A 289 -12.25 -2.50 -4.12
N GLY A 290 -13.22 -3.30 -3.71
CA GLY A 290 -14.09 -3.99 -4.65
C GLY A 290 -15.04 -4.97 -3.94
N GLY A 291 -16.25 -5.15 -4.48
CA GLY A 291 -17.22 -6.11 -3.95
C GLY A 291 -17.60 -5.91 -2.48
N GLY A 292 -17.53 -4.69 -1.95
CA GLY A 292 -17.81 -4.39 -0.55
C GLY A 292 -16.69 -4.80 0.41
N ALA A 293 -15.48 -4.91 -0.08
CA ALA A 293 -14.30 -5.26 0.72
C ALA A 293 -13.05 -4.49 0.28
N VAL A 294 -12.07 -4.42 1.16
CA VAL A 294 -10.68 -4.14 0.82
C VAL A 294 -9.97 -5.45 0.55
N HIS A 295 -9.16 -5.47 -0.48
CA HIS A 295 -8.31 -6.58 -0.86
C HIS A 295 -6.86 -6.14 -0.79
N VAL A 296 -5.97 -7.01 -0.33
CA VAL A 296 -4.53 -6.77 -0.33
C VAL A 296 -3.79 -7.99 -0.85
N ALA A 297 -2.70 -7.75 -1.58
CA ALA A 297 -1.74 -8.76 -1.97
C ALA A 297 -0.33 -8.22 -1.79
N ARG A 298 0.64 -9.10 -1.49
CA ARG A 298 2.03 -8.75 -1.32
C ARG A 298 2.91 -9.54 -2.29
N SER A 299 3.90 -8.88 -2.87
CA SER A 299 4.86 -9.52 -3.77
C SER A 299 5.99 -10.21 -3.00
N ARG A 300 6.81 -10.95 -3.72
CA ARG A 300 8.18 -11.31 -3.30
C ARG A 300 9.05 -10.06 -3.21
N THR A 301 10.14 -10.17 -2.44
CA THR A 301 11.20 -9.16 -2.44
C THR A 301 11.69 -8.89 -3.86
N HIS A 302 11.71 -7.63 -4.25
CA HIS A 302 12.11 -7.14 -5.58
C HIS A 302 11.37 -7.78 -6.77
N GLY A 303 10.20 -8.34 -6.56
CA GLY A 303 9.49 -9.11 -7.59
C GLY A 303 8.05 -8.68 -7.82
N MET A 304 7.49 -9.23 -8.91
CA MET A 304 6.09 -9.08 -9.30
C MET A 304 5.28 -10.37 -9.08
N ASP A 305 5.86 -11.38 -8.41
CA ASP A 305 5.14 -12.59 -8.03
C ASP A 305 4.36 -12.32 -6.73
N PHE A 306 3.06 -12.18 -6.84
CA PHE A 306 2.20 -11.90 -5.70
C PHE A 306 1.71 -13.18 -5.03
N GLY A 307 1.63 -13.14 -3.71
CA GLY A 307 1.03 -14.17 -2.90
C GLY A 307 -0.50 -14.17 -2.93
N ALA A 308 -1.10 -14.86 -1.97
CA ALA A 308 -2.54 -14.95 -1.86
C ALA A 308 -3.17 -13.61 -1.48
N THR A 309 -4.25 -13.24 -2.16
CA THR A 309 -5.06 -12.08 -1.79
C THR A 309 -5.79 -12.32 -0.47
N VAL A 310 -5.73 -11.34 0.41
CA VAL A 310 -6.51 -11.26 1.66
C VAL A 310 -7.59 -10.22 1.48
N SER A 311 -8.79 -10.49 2.02
CA SER A 311 -9.93 -9.58 1.91
C SER A 311 -10.50 -9.26 3.28
N ALA A 312 -10.82 -7.99 3.50
CA ALA A 312 -11.48 -7.47 4.70
C ALA A 312 -12.79 -6.77 4.30
N PRO A 313 -13.96 -7.26 4.74
CA PRO A 313 -15.24 -6.63 4.44
C PRO A 313 -15.30 -5.20 4.97
N VAL A 314 -15.87 -4.28 4.19
CA VAL A 314 -16.11 -2.88 4.56
C VAL A 314 -17.60 -2.62 4.63
N SER A 315 -18.03 -1.96 5.70
CA SER A 315 -19.43 -1.50 5.80
C SER A 315 -19.57 -0.17 5.05
N GLY A 316 -20.43 -0.16 4.03
CA GLY A 316 -20.65 1.00 3.17
C GLY A 316 -19.84 0.98 1.88
N THR A 317 -19.87 2.09 1.14
CA THR A 317 -19.11 2.26 -0.10
C THR A 317 -17.72 2.76 0.23
N ALA A 318 -16.70 2.14 -0.32
CA ALA A 318 -15.32 2.62 -0.22
C ALA A 318 -15.07 3.60 -1.38
N TYR A 319 -14.84 4.87 -1.06
CA TYR A 319 -14.60 5.93 -2.05
C TYR A 319 -13.13 6.17 -2.33
N GLN A 320 -12.26 5.98 -1.32
CA GLN A 320 -10.81 6.19 -1.46
C GLN A 320 -10.07 5.22 -0.55
N ILE A 321 -8.84 4.90 -0.93
CA ILE A 321 -7.96 4.01 -0.18
C ILE A 321 -6.55 4.59 -0.10
N SER A 322 -5.93 4.47 1.07
CA SER A 322 -4.50 4.68 1.28
C SER A 322 -3.91 3.50 2.02
N ALA A 323 -2.64 3.22 1.80
CA ALA A 323 -1.99 2.09 2.44
C ALA A 323 -0.51 2.34 2.67
N VAL A 324 0.03 1.77 3.76
CA VAL A 324 1.46 1.77 4.06
C VAL A 324 1.90 0.39 4.53
N GLY A 325 2.99 -0.11 3.97
CA GLY A 325 3.62 -1.35 4.41
C GLY A 325 4.34 -1.13 5.74
N LEU A 326 3.95 -1.90 6.76
CA LEU A 326 4.53 -1.83 8.10
C LEU A 326 5.70 -2.81 8.23
N PRO A 327 6.76 -2.45 8.99
CA PRO A 327 7.91 -3.33 9.20
C PRO A 327 7.52 -4.59 9.97
N GLY A 328 8.33 -5.63 9.84
CA GLY A 328 8.19 -6.89 10.56
C GLY A 328 8.45 -8.10 9.68
N THR A 329 8.43 -9.28 10.30
CA THR A 329 8.56 -10.57 9.61
C THR A 329 7.37 -11.44 10.00
N PRO A 330 6.46 -11.70 9.06
CA PRO A 330 6.51 -11.49 7.61
C PRO A 330 6.12 -10.08 7.12
N GLY A 331 5.86 -9.12 7.97
CA GLY A 331 5.35 -7.79 7.63
C GLY A 331 3.81 -7.75 7.61
N ARG A 332 3.27 -6.56 7.49
CA ARG A 332 1.83 -6.30 7.39
C ARG A 332 1.61 -4.99 6.62
N ILE A 333 0.39 -4.74 6.21
CA ILE A 333 -0.01 -3.48 5.60
C ILE A 333 -1.07 -2.83 6.48
N ASP A 334 -0.96 -1.54 6.70
CA ASP A 334 -2.04 -0.74 7.23
C ASP A 334 -2.81 -0.10 6.09
N VAL A 335 -4.12 -0.15 6.16
CA VAL A 335 -5.03 0.32 5.11
C VAL A 335 -6.06 1.23 5.73
N ILE A 336 -6.21 2.40 5.13
CA ILE A 336 -7.26 3.36 5.47
C ILE A 336 -8.22 3.46 4.30
N VAL A 337 -9.51 3.45 4.64
CA VAL A 337 -10.60 3.60 3.68
C VAL A 337 -11.47 4.78 4.07
N ASN A 338 -11.72 5.66 3.11
CA ASN A 338 -12.76 6.66 3.21
C ASN A 338 -14.09 6.07 2.72
N THR A 339 -15.08 5.98 3.60
CA THR A 339 -16.42 5.48 3.29
C THR A 339 -17.42 6.60 3.01
N GLY A 340 -16.99 7.87 2.91
CA GLY A 340 -17.83 9.04 2.78
C GLY A 340 -18.51 9.47 4.10
N SER A 341 -18.75 8.53 5.00
CA SER A 341 -19.31 8.79 6.34
C SER A 341 -18.27 8.67 7.44
N SER A 342 -17.16 7.99 7.18
CA SER A 342 -16.09 7.79 8.15
C SER A 342 -14.78 7.42 7.47
N LEU A 343 -13.68 7.73 8.13
CA LEU A 343 -12.35 7.23 7.83
C LEU A 343 -12.09 6.05 8.76
N ILE A 344 -11.88 4.88 8.17
CA ILE A 344 -11.65 3.63 8.91
C ILE A 344 -10.31 3.02 8.56
N GLU A 345 -9.68 2.40 9.52
CA GLU A 345 -8.33 1.82 9.46
C GLU A 345 -8.34 0.35 9.85
N GLN A 346 -7.53 -0.46 9.16
CA GLN A 346 -7.30 -1.85 9.54
C GLN A 346 -5.93 -2.34 9.11
N GLN A 347 -5.23 -3.01 10.02
CA GLN A 347 -3.99 -3.72 9.70
C GLN A 347 -4.29 -5.11 9.15
N LEU A 348 -3.73 -5.44 8.00
CA LEU A 348 -3.90 -6.71 7.31
C LEU A 348 -2.57 -7.46 7.22
N LEU A 349 -2.66 -8.78 7.40
CA LEU A 349 -1.53 -9.70 7.29
C LEU A 349 -1.42 -10.25 5.86
N PRO A 350 -0.21 -10.66 5.40
CA PRO A 350 -0.06 -11.34 4.13
C PRO A 350 -0.79 -12.69 4.12
N GLY A 351 -1.32 -13.07 2.98
CA GLY A 351 -2.03 -14.33 2.81
C GLY A 351 -1.09 -15.52 2.65
N LEU A 352 -1.49 -16.69 3.18
CA LEU A 352 -0.86 -17.96 2.86
C LEU A 352 -1.46 -18.56 1.59
N SER A 353 -0.59 -19.12 0.73
CA SER A 353 -0.99 -20.05 -0.33
C SER A 353 -0.78 -21.49 0.12
N VAL A 354 -1.69 -22.39 -0.28
CA VAL A 354 -1.54 -23.82 0.03
C VAL A 354 -1.49 -24.65 -1.25
N LYS A 355 -0.35 -25.27 -1.51
CA LYS A 355 -0.18 -26.23 -2.61
C LYS A 355 -0.45 -27.64 -2.10
N VAL A 356 -1.41 -28.32 -2.71
CA VAL A 356 -1.74 -29.72 -2.40
C VAL A 356 -1.15 -30.63 -3.46
N SER A 357 -0.53 -31.73 -3.03
CA SER A 357 0.03 -32.77 -3.91
C SER A 357 -0.27 -34.15 -3.38
N LYS A 358 -0.27 -35.15 -4.27
CA LYS A 358 -0.44 -36.57 -3.91
C LYS A 358 0.63 -37.43 -4.61
N THR A 359 1.08 -38.45 -3.89
CA THR A 359 1.96 -39.50 -4.43
C THR A 359 1.29 -40.84 -4.21
N THR A 360 1.37 -41.71 -5.21
CA THR A 360 0.77 -43.06 -5.15
C THR A 360 1.86 -44.09 -5.39
N LYS A 361 1.97 -45.05 -4.48
CA LYS A 361 2.96 -46.13 -4.56
C LYS A 361 2.27 -47.49 -4.36
N LYS A 362 2.63 -48.45 -5.19
CA LYS A 362 2.24 -49.85 -4.95
C LYS A 362 3.15 -50.45 -3.87
N VAL A 363 2.54 -51.02 -2.84
CA VAL A 363 3.21 -51.79 -1.78
C VAL A 363 2.57 -53.18 -1.74
N GLY A 364 3.22 -54.14 -2.40
CA GLY A 364 2.61 -55.43 -2.66
C GLY A 364 1.37 -55.32 -3.56
N LYS A 365 0.24 -55.90 -3.12
CA LYS A 365 -1.05 -55.80 -3.83
C LYS A 365 -1.88 -54.53 -3.50
N LYS A 366 -1.40 -53.72 -2.56
CA LYS A 366 -2.13 -52.48 -2.13
C LYS A 366 -1.52 -51.24 -2.77
N THR A 367 -2.41 -50.33 -3.13
CA THR A 367 -2.02 -48.98 -3.57
C THR A 367 -2.12 -48.03 -2.37
N VAL A 368 -0.99 -47.41 -1.99
CA VAL A 368 -0.94 -46.46 -0.90
C VAL A 368 -0.83 -45.06 -1.51
N THR A 369 -1.79 -44.19 -1.21
CA THR A 369 -1.77 -42.78 -1.61
C THR A 369 -1.38 -41.91 -0.42
N THR A 370 -0.33 -41.15 -0.55
CA THR A 370 0.10 -40.14 0.42
C THR A 370 -0.23 -38.77 -0.13
N ARG A 371 -0.82 -37.93 0.72
CA ARG A 371 -1.22 -36.54 0.39
C ARG A 371 -0.41 -35.56 1.22
N TRP A 372 -0.03 -34.48 0.59
CA TRP A 372 0.79 -33.43 1.19
C TRP A 372 0.12 -32.07 1.00
N ALA A 373 0.16 -31.23 2.03
CA ALA A 373 -0.11 -29.81 1.94
C ALA A 373 1.22 -29.05 2.16
N GLN A 374 1.43 -27.99 1.43
CA GLN A 374 2.58 -27.11 1.57
C GLN A 374 2.10 -25.68 1.69
N ALA A 375 2.44 -25.00 2.79
CA ALA A 375 2.20 -23.57 2.96
C ALA A 375 3.32 -22.76 2.32
N LEU A 376 2.91 -21.75 1.59
CA LEU A 376 3.81 -20.87 0.84
C LEU A 376 3.43 -19.41 1.09
N ASP A 377 4.46 -18.56 1.21
CA ASP A 377 4.40 -17.13 1.16
C ASP A 377 5.10 -16.67 -0.12
N ASP A 378 4.34 -16.20 -1.09
CA ASP A 378 4.85 -15.79 -2.41
C ASP A 378 5.73 -16.87 -3.09
N GLY A 379 5.37 -18.14 -2.87
CA GLY A 379 6.12 -19.31 -3.36
C GLY A 379 7.28 -19.77 -2.47
N ALA A 380 7.68 -19.01 -1.44
CA ALA A 380 8.64 -19.44 -0.44
C ALA A 380 7.97 -20.34 0.62
N PRO A 381 8.63 -21.42 1.10
CA PRO A 381 8.10 -22.28 2.14
C PRO A 381 7.89 -21.54 3.47
N VAL A 382 6.77 -21.85 4.17
CA VAL A 382 6.48 -21.36 5.52
C VAL A 382 6.58 -22.51 6.54
N PRO A 383 7.76 -22.74 7.16
CA PRO A 383 7.99 -23.88 8.05
C PRO A 383 7.18 -23.84 9.35
N THR A 384 6.74 -22.64 9.76
CA THR A 384 5.93 -22.44 10.98
C THR A 384 4.46 -22.75 10.79
N ALA A 385 4.05 -23.17 9.57
CA ALA A 385 2.66 -23.43 9.26
C ALA A 385 2.12 -24.67 9.96
N THR A 386 0.84 -24.61 10.29
CA THR A 386 0.04 -25.74 10.78
C THR A 386 -1.12 -26.00 9.83
N PHE A 387 -1.47 -27.26 9.65
CA PHE A 387 -2.61 -27.68 8.82
C PHE A 387 -3.61 -28.44 9.66
N THR A 388 -4.85 -28.01 9.65
CA THR A 388 -5.97 -28.72 10.30
C THR A 388 -6.90 -29.28 9.25
N VAL A 389 -7.03 -30.60 9.16
CA VAL A 389 -7.88 -31.31 8.20
C VAL A 389 -8.68 -32.38 8.95
N GLY A 390 -10.01 -32.33 8.86
CA GLY A 390 -10.89 -33.31 9.55
C GLY A 390 -10.69 -33.36 11.08
N GLY A 391 -10.36 -32.23 11.70
CA GLY A 391 -10.09 -32.14 13.15
C GLY A 391 -8.65 -32.53 13.55
N HIS A 392 -7.84 -33.03 12.63
CA HIS A 392 -6.42 -33.37 12.90
C HIS A 392 -5.51 -32.21 12.53
N THR A 393 -4.66 -31.80 13.47
CA THR A 393 -3.65 -30.75 13.26
C THR A 393 -2.27 -31.36 13.10
N VAL A 394 -1.55 -30.96 12.06
CA VAL A 394 -0.17 -31.35 11.77
C VAL A 394 0.69 -30.12 11.51
N HIS A 395 1.97 -30.19 11.87
CA HIS A 395 2.94 -29.11 11.66
C HIS A 395 3.70 -29.34 10.36
N ALA A 396 4.04 -28.25 9.69
CA ALA A 396 4.93 -28.25 8.53
C ALA A 396 6.36 -28.66 8.93
N ASP A 397 7.07 -29.29 8.00
CA ASP A 397 8.52 -29.47 8.06
C ASP A 397 9.28 -28.21 7.61
N ALA A 398 10.61 -28.28 7.56
CA ALA A 398 11.46 -27.18 7.11
C ALA A 398 11.17 -26.70 5.67
N THR A 399 10.49 -27.50 4.86
CA THR A 399 10.05 -27.15 3.49
C THR A 399 8.62 -26.65 3.43
N GLY A 400 8.01 -26.34 4.56
CA GLY A 400 6.63 -25.90 4.65
C GLY A 400 5.58 -27.00 4.38
N LYS A 401 5.98 -28.30 4.34
CA LYS A 401 5.12 -29.43 3.98
C LYS A 401 4.69 -30.24 5.19
N ALA A 402 3.46 -30.78 5.11
CA ALA A 402 2.99 -31.80 6.03
C ALA A 402 2.15 -32.86 5.30
N LYS A 403 2.20 -34.10 5.82
CA LYS A 403 1.31 -35.16 5.39
C LYS A 403 -0.08 -34.94 5.99
N VAL A 404 -1.12 -34.91 5.14
CA VAL A 404 -2.49 -34.57 5.54
C VAL A 404 -3.50 -35.64 5.08
N PRO A 405 -4.60 -35.87 5.82
CA PRO A 405 -5.68 -36.71 5.34
C PRO A 405 -6.47 -36.02 4.21
N PRO A 406 -7.31 -36.75 3.46
CA PRO A 406 -8.23 -36.11 2.52
C PRO A 406 -9.31 -35.30 3.25
N GLY A 407 -9.83 -34.25 2.61
CA GLY A 407 -10.89 -33.40 3.14
C GLY A 407 -10.62 -31.92 3.02
N SER A 408 -11.54 -31.11 3.52
CA SER A 408 -11.36 -29.66 3.65
C SER A 408 -10.51 -29.34 4.87
N GLY A 409 -9.61 -28.37 4.73
CA GLY A 409 -8.70 -27.98 5.79
C GLY A 409 -8.42 -26.47 5.85
N LYS A 410 -7.74 -26.08 6.91
CA LYS A 410 -7.23 -24.74 7.13
C LYS A 410 -5.73 -24.80 7.38
N ALA A 411 -5.00 -23.83 6.82
CA ALA A 411 -3.60 -23.57 7.13
C ALA A 411 -3.50 -22.28 7.95
N ALA A 412 -2.63 -22.26 8.93
CA ALA A 412 -2.33 -21.08 9.75
C ALA A 412 -0.84 -21.01 10.04
N ALA A 413 -0.30 -19.81 10.12
CA ALA A 413 1.06 -19.55 10.61
C ALA A 413 1.10 -18.19 11.33
N PRO A 414 1.99 -18.00 12.32
CA PRO A 414 2.15 -16.72 12.99
C PRO A 414 2.47 -15.60 11.98
N GLY A 415 1.78 -14.46 12.09
CA GLY A 415 1.97 -13.30 11.22
C GLY A 415 1.35 -13.41 9.82
N TYR A 416 0.55 -14.44 9.54
CA TYR A 416 -0.16 -14.63 8.27
C TYR A 416 -1.66 -14.72 8.45
N ALA A 417 -2.39 -14.22 7.47
CA ALA A 417 -3.80 -14.55 7.35
C ALA A 417 -3.94 -16.03 6.96
N GLY A 418 -4.82 -16.75 7.65
CA GLY A 418 -5.03 -18.18 7.42
C GLY A 418 -5.64 -18.46 6.06
N ALA A 419 -5.37 -19.64 5.51
CA ALA A 419 -5.90 -20.12 4.23
C ALA A 419 -6.78 -21.35 4.38
N SER A 420 -7.86 -21.42 3.60
CA SER A 420 -8.66 -22.63 3.43
C SER A 420 -8.21 -23.40 2.19
N PHE A 421 -8.21 -24.74 2.27
CA PHE A 421 -7.81 -25.58 1.15
C PHE A 421 -8.58 -26.91 1.13
N LYS A 422 -8.51 -27.63 0.02
CA LYS A 422 -9.15 -28.94 -0.13
C LYS A 422 -8.13 -29.98 -0.59
N VAL A 423 -8.10 -31.10 0.12
CA VAL A 423 -7.26 -32.26 -0.18
C VAL A 423 -8.12 -33.32 -0.86
N PRO A 424 -7.85 -33.67 -2.15
CA PRO A 424 -8.64 -34.64 -2.90
C PRO A 424 -8.49 -36.09 -2.42
#